data_74d24e5abec77c752fe383305dca3ef1
#
_entry.id   74d24e5abec77c752fe383305dca3ef1
#
_cell.length_a   1.000
_cell.length_b   1.000
_cell.length_c   1.000
_cell.angle_alpha   90.00
_cell.angle_beta   90.00
_cell.angle_gamma   90.00
#
_symmetry.space_group_name_H-M   'P 1'
#
loop_
_entity.id
_entity.type
_entity.pdbx_description
1 polymer ?
#
loop_
_entity_poly.entity_id
_entity_poly.type
_entity_poly.pdbx_seq_one_letter_code
_entity_poly.pdbx_strand_id
1 'polypeptide(L)'
;MDRILQEISAIRRRIGGADAAINSLTMETKSMRSDIARFQSRVTGLEHLVLTLESHMNTVQDRDQDLLYLRSKITDLEDRSRRDNVRFFGFPENEESPDVHAFLRSVLPKLTALTFDPPLEFQLAHRLGPGRPGGASRPRTVIACLLRHGQTRQFLQAARSHSPFRKEGYDIRIMADYSKDTIDSRKAFLALRPVYANWR
;
A
#
# COMPACT_ATOMS: atom_id res chain seq x y z
N MET A 1 56.93 -67.99 47.98
CA MET A 1 55.50 -67.73 48.27
C MET A 1 55.18 -66.28 48.23
N ASP A 2 55.95 -65.34 48.71
CA ASP A 2 55.73 -63.89 48.79
C ASP A 2 55.54 -63.16 47.46
N ARG A 3 56.26 -63.59 46.38
CA ARG A 3 56.14 -62.98 45.06
C ARG A 3 54.81 -63.20 44.43
N ILE A 4 54.18 -64.38 44.58
CA ILE A 4 52.89 -64.73 44.07
C ILE A 4 51.82 -63.88 44.80
N LEU A 5 51.93 -63.70 46.11
CA LEU A 5 51.04 -62.89 46.91
C LEU A 5 51.09 -61.40 46.54
N GLN A 6 52.29 -60.91 46.20
CA GLN A 6 52.46 -59.55 45.69
C GLN A 6 51.79 -59.31 44.28
N GLU A 7 51.94 -60.27 43.38
CA GLU A 7 51.31 -60.24 42.05
C GLU A 7 49.78 -60.32 42.16
N ILE A 8 49.24 -61.22 43.02
CA ILE A 8 47.81 -61.28 43.27
C ILE A 8 47.28 -59.97 43.85
N SER A 9 47.98 -59.30 44.74
CA SER A 9 47.62 -58.04 45.30
C SER A 9 47.61 -56.87 44.28
N ALA A 10 48.59 -56.91 43.36
CA ALA A 10 48.71 -55.99 42.26
C ALA A 10 47.55 -56.17 41.22
N ILE A 11 47.23 -57.41 40.89
CA ILE A 11 46.06 -57.71 40.01
C ILE A 11 44.75 -57.30 40.67
N ARG A 12 44.52 -57.55 41.96
CA ARG A 12 43.36 -57.08 42.70
C ARG A 12 43.20 -55.58 42.63
N ARG A 13 44.27 -54.81 42.79
CA ARG A 13 44.23 -53.35 42.69
C ARG A 13 43.87 -52.91 41.27
N ARG A 14 44.41 -53.52 40.24
CA ARG A 14 44.11 -53.24 38.84
C ARG A 14 42.64 -53.57 38.53
N ILE A 15 42.10 -54.70 39.00
CA ILE A 15 40.72 -55.08 38.83
C ILE A 15 39.80 -54.07 39.55
N GLY A 16 40.14 -53.71 40.79
CA GLY A 16 39.38 -52.65 41.49
C GLY A 16 39.38 -51.28 40.80
N GLY A 17 40.48 -50.89 40.16
CA GLY A 17 40.52 -49.66 39.36
C GLY A 17 39.71 -49.75 38.06
N ALA A 18 39.71 -50.93 37.41
CA ALA A 18 38.88 -51.16 36.22
C ALA A 18 37.37 -51.15 36.55
N ASP A 19 36.99 -51.78 37.67
CA ASP A 19 35.59 -51.77 38.13
C ASP A 19 35.12 -50.35 38.45
N ALA A 20 35.95 -49.53 39.08
CA ALA A 20 35.59 -48.13 39.34
C ALA A 20 35.43 -47.33 38.04
N ALA A 21 36.32 -47.54 37.05
CA ALA A 21 36.22 -46.89 35.74
C ALA A 21 34.96 -47.33 34.96
N ILE A 22 34.62 -48.65 35.00
CA ILE A 22 33.39 -49.18 34.38
C ILE A 22 32.14 -48.54 35.02
N ASN A 23 32.14 -48.44 36.35
CA ASN A 23 31.02 -47.80 37.05
C ASN A 23 30.86 -46.29 36.68
N SER A 24 31.97 -45.57 36.60
CA SER A 24 31.97 -44.16 36.13
C SER A 24 31.40 -44.03 34.72
N LEU A 25 31.92 -44.82 33.75
CA LEU A 25 31.44 -44.86 32.38
C LEU A 25 29.96 -45.24 32.26
N THR A 26 29.52 -46.17 33.12
CA THR A 26 28.12 -46.56 33.17
C THR A 26 27.22 -45.40 33.61
N MET A 27 27.62 -44.64 34.61
CA MET A 27 26.92 -43.43 35.07
C MET A 27 26.89 -42.33 34.01
N GLU A 28 28.00 -42.07 33.37
CA GLU A 28 28.11 -41.10 32.27
C GLU A 28 27.21 -41.50 31.10
N THR A 29 27.23 -42.78 30.72
CA THR A 29 26.36 -43.29 29.64
C THR A 29 24.88 -43.14 29.96
N LYS A 30 24.47 -43.38 31.23
CA LYS A 30 23.09 -43.14 31.67
C LYS A 30 22.72 -41.64 31.58
N SER A 31 23.61 -40.74 32.01
CA SER A 31 23.40 -39.29 31.90
C SER A 31 23.25 -38.87 30.44
N MET A 32 24.18 -39.30 29.57
CA MET A 32 24.10 -39.00 28.14
C MET A 32 22.79 -39.49 27.49
N ARG A 33 22.35 -40.70 27.83
CA ARG A 33 21.03 -41.20 27.34
C ARG A 33 19.87 -40.32 27.77
N SER A 34 19.88 -39.85 29.01
CA SER A 34 18.85 -38.94 29.52
C SER A 34 18.88 -37.58 28.75
N ASP A 35 20.08 -37.04 28.49
CA ASP A 35 20.25 -35.81 27.75
C ASP A 35 19.80 -35.96 26.29
N ILE A 36 20.15 -37.08 25.63
CA ILE A 36 19.67 -37.39 24.28
C ILE A 36 18.13 -37.44 24.23
N ALA A 37 17.49 -38.12 25.18
CA ALA A 37 16.01 -38.18 25.22
C ALA A 37 15.40 -36.78 25.38
N ARG A 38 16.02 -35.94 26.24
CA ARG A 38 15.58 -34.54 26.39
C ARG A 38 15.76 -33.71 25.12
N PHE A 39 16.91 -33.88 24.42
CA PHE A 39 17.14 -33.21 23.14
C PHE A 39 16.15 -33.68 22.07
N GLN A 40 15.88 -34.98 21.97
CA GLN A 40 14.88 -35.51 21.03
C GLN A 40 13.50 -34.87 21.25
N SER A 41 13.03 -34.80 22.50
CA SER A 41 11.76 -34.17 22.83
C SER A 41 11.72 -32.68 22.43
N ARG A 42 12.83 -31.96 22.62
CA ARG A 42 12.94 -30.55 22.20
C ARG A 42 12.92 -30.41 20.69
N VAL A 43 13.63 -31.27 19.97
CA VAL A 43 13.64 -31.28 18.49
C VAL A 43 12.22 -31.50 17.96
N THR A 44 11.51 -32.53 18.44
CA THR A 44 10.12 -32.78 18.03
C THR A 44 9.19 -31.58 18.33
N GLY A 45 9.37 -30.94 19.48
CA GLY A 45 8.62 -29.72 19.80
C GLY A 45 8.91 -28.55 18.84
N LEU A 46 10.17 -28.37 18.45
CA LEU A 46 10.56 -27.35 17.47
C LEU A 46 10.04 -27.66 16.07
N GLU A 47 10.08 -28.92 15.63
CA GLU A 47 9.51 -29.35 14.35
C GLU A 47 8.01 -29.03 14.27
N HIS A 48 7.25 -29.33 15.32
CA HIS A 48 5.83 -28.99 15.40
C HIS A 48 5.59 -27.46 15.34
N LEU A 49 6.44 -26.68 16.03
CA LEU A 49 6.35 -25.23 15.99
C LEU A 49 6.63 -24.66 14.59
N VAL A 50 7.63 -25.19 13.89
CA VAL A 50 7.97 -24.80 12.51
C VAL A 50 6.78 -25.05 11.58
N LEU A 51 6.17 -26.25 11.62
CA LEU A 51 4.98 -26.57 10.80
C LEU A 51 3.82 -25.63 11.09
N THR A 52 3.62 -25.27 12.35
CA THR A 52 2.58 -24.31 12.74
C THR A 52 2.85 -22.92 12.20
N LEU A 53 4.10 -22.46 12.27
CA LEU A 53 4.50 -21.16 11.73
C LEU A 53 4.38 -21.11 10.21
N GLU A 54 4.77 -22.17 9.50
CA GLU A 54 4.60 -22.27 8.04
C GLU A 54 3.11 -22.17 7.63
N SER A 55 2.23 -22.84 8.35
CA SER A 55 0.78 -22.75 8.14
C SER A 55 0.26 -21.33 8.35
N HIS A 56 0.72 -20.66 9.42
CA HIS A 56 0.34 -19.27 9.67
C HIS A 56 0.89 -18.32 8.60
N MET A 57 2.13 -18.51 8.15
CA MET A 57 2.70 -17.70 7.07
C MET A 57 1.89 -17.80 5.78
N ASN A 58 1.49 -19.02 5.39
CA ASN A 58 0.63 -19.22 4.22
C ASN A 58 -0.70 -18.48 4.36
N THR A 59 -1.33 -18.58 5.54
CA THR A 59 -2.58 -17.86 5.82
C THR A 59 -2.42 -16.34 5.75
N VAL A 60 -1.29 -15.80 6.23
CA VAL A 60 -0.99 -14.36 6.13
C VAL A 60 -0.79 -13.95 4.68
N GLN A 61 -0.06 -14.74 3.90
CA GLN A 61 0.18 -14.47 2.49
C GLN A 61 -1.13 -14.46 1.67
N ASP A 62 -2.04 -15.39 1.92
CA ASP A 62 -3.35 -15.43 1.27
C ASP A 62 -4.17 -14.16 1.62
N ARG A 63 -4.16 -13.76 2.89
CA ARG A 63 -4.84 -12.52 3.33
C ARG A 63 -4.26 -11.28 2.69
N ASP A 64 -2.94 -11.20 2.53
CA ASP A 64 -2.28 -10.07 1.87
C ASP A 64 -2.68 -9.98 0.40
N GLN A 65 -2.81 -11.11 -0.31
CA GLN A 65 -3.32 -11.14 -1.69
C GLN A 65 -4.76 -10.66 -1.77
N ASP A 66 -5.62 -11.11 -0.85
CA ASP A 66 -7.02 -10.65 -0.76
C ASP A 66 -7.11 -9.14 -0.49
N LEU A 67 -6.27 -8.62 0.40
CA LEU A 67 -6.22 -7.17 0.68
C LEU A 67 -5.79 -6.36 -0.54
N LEU A 68 -4.80 -6.81 -1.30
CA LEU A 68 -4.38 -6.17 -2.55
C LEU A 68 -5.51 -6.18 -3.60
N TYR A 69 -6.20 -7.31 -3.74
CA TYR A 69 -7.35 -7.43 -4.63
C TYR A 69 -8.48 -6.48 -4.23
N LEU A 70 -8.86 -6.48 -2.95
CA LEU A 70 -9.91 -5.60 -2.42
C LEU A 70 -9.56 -4.12 -2.59
N ARG A 71 -8.31 -3.75 -2.31
CA ARG A 71 -7.83 -2.38 -2.52
C ARG A 71 -7.94 -1.95 -3.99
N SER A 72 -7.53 -2.80 -4.91
CA SER A 72 -7.68 -2.56 -6.35
C SER A 72 -9.15 -2.38 -6.75
N LYS A 73 -10.04 -3.21 -6.21
CA LYS A 73 -11.48 -3.10 -6.43
C LYS A 73 -12.09 -1.81 -5.89
N ILE A 74 -11.69 -1.41 -4.69
CA ILE A 74 -12.14 -0.15 -4.08
C ILE A 74 -11.70 1.03 -4.94
N THR A 75 -10.44 1.06 -5.37
CA THR A 75 -9.89 2.10 -6.24
C THR A 75 -10.68 2.19 -7.57
N ASP A 76 -10.96 1.06 -8.21
CA ASP A 76 -11.74 1.01 -9.45
C ASP A 76 -13.19 1.53 -9.25
N LEU A 77 -13.85 1.11 -8.17
CA LEU A 77 -15.20 1.58 -7.84
C LEU A 77 -15.21 3.08 -7.51
N GLU A 78 -14.21 3.56 -6.79
CA GLU A 78 -14.05 4.98 -6.48
C GLU A 78 -13.85 5.81 -7.75
N ASP A 79 -12.95 5.39 -8.64
CA ASP A 79 -12.71 6.08 -9.92
C ASP A 79 -13.94 6.04 -10.83
N ARG A 80 -14.70 4.94 -10.85
CA ARG A 80 -15.99 4.87 -11.58
C ARG A 80 -17.03 5.82 -11.02
N SER A 81 -17.12 5.94 -9.71
CA SER A 81 -18.05 6.87 -9.06
C SER A 81 -17.70 8.34 -9.34
N ARG A 82 -16.40 8.62 -9.55
CA ARG A 82 -15.87 9.97 -9.81
C ARG A 82 -15.71 10.30 -11.30
N ARG A 83 -16.03 9.39 -12.22
CA ARG A 83 -15.76 9.55 -13.66
C ARG A 83 -16.40 10.79 -14.30
N ASP A 84 -17.51 11.26 -13.73
CA ASP A 84 -18.22 12.45 -14.19
C ASP A 84 -17.90 13.70 -13.36
N ASN A 85 -16.99 13.56 -12.40
CA ASN A 85 -16.47 14.67 -11.62
C ASN A 85 -15.31 15.36 -12.33
N VAL A 86 -15.36 16.67 -12.31
CA VAL A 86 -14.29 17.53 -12.84
C VAL A 86 -13.87 18.52 -11.77
N ARG A 87 -12.56 18.70 -11.64
CA ARG A 87 -11.95 19.67 -10.73
C ARG A 87 -11.45 20.89 -11.50
N PHE A 88 -11.80 22.06 -11.01
CA PHE A 88 -11.38 23.35 -11.54
C PHE A 88 -10.48 24.05 -10.54
N PHE A 89 -9.28 24.40 -10.97
CA PHE A 89 -8.29 25.10 -10.17
C PHE A 89 -8.10 26.51 -10.73
N GLY A 90 -7.97 27.49 -9.84
CA GLY A 90 -7.63 28.86 -10.22
C GLY A 90 -8.78 29.82 -10.32
N PHE A 91 -10.05 29.39 -10.17
CA PHE A 91 -11.16 30.33 -10.08
C PHE A 91 -11.06 31.15 -8.78
N PRO A 92 -11.04 32.50 -8.87
CA PRO A 92 -11.03 33.36 -7.69
C PRO A 92 -12.17 33.03 -6.73
N GLU A 93 -11.95 33.28 -5.45
CA GLU A 93 -12.99 33.10 -4.45
C GLU A 93 -14.15 34.08 -4.68
N ASN A 94 -15.36 33.60 -4.46
CA ASN A 94 -16.63 34.35 -4.57
C ASN A 94 -17.07 34.77 -5.99
N GLU A 95 -16.34 34.45 -7.06
CA GLU A 95 -16.78 34.69 -8.44
C GLU A 95 -18.11 33.97 -8.76
N GLU A 96 -18.32 32.81 -8.15
CA GLU A 96 -19.49 31.96 -8.34
C GLU A 96 -20.69 32.33 -7.48
N SER A 97 -20.58 33.37 -6.68
CA SER A 97 -21.68 33.76 -5.79
C SER A 97 -22.85 34.40 -6.58
N PRO A 98 -24.10 34.03 -6.28
CA PRO A 98 -24.55 33.08 -5.27
C PRO A 98 -24.68 31.64 -5.76
N ASP A 99 -24.52 31.35 -7.06
CA ASP A 99 -24.84 30.06 -7.68
C ASP A 99 -23.64 29.50 -8.51
N VAL A 100 -22.99 28.50 -7.98
CA VAL A 100 -21.88 27.81 -8.66
C VAL A 100 -22.33 27.14 -9.97
N HIS A 101 -23.54 26.59 -10.03
CA HIS A 101 -24.05 25.95 -11.24
C HIS A 101 -24.27 26.94 -12.38
N ALA A 102 -24.90 28.07 -12.08
CA ALA A 102 -25.14 29.13 -13.06
C ALA A 102 -23.79 29.71 -13.55
N PHE A 103 -22.86 29.95 -12.64
CA PHE A 103 -21.49 30.40 -12.95
C PHE A 103 -20.80 29.45 -13.92
N LEU A 104 -20.68 28.15 -13.57
CA LEU A 104 -20.01 27.17 -14.41
C LEU A 104 -20.69 27.04 -15.78
N ARG A 105 -22.01 27.04 -15.83
CA ARG A 105 -22.79 26.97 -17.09
C ARG A 105 -22.49 28.13 -18.03
N SER A 106 -22.25 29.31 -17.49
CA SER A 106 -21.94 30.52 -18.28
C SER A 106 -20.48 30.60 -18.70
N VAL A 107 -19.55 30.17 -17.82
CA VAL A 107 -18.09 30.36 -18.01
C VAL A 107 -17.48 29.23 -18.82
N LEU A 108 -17.86 27.98 -18.60
CA LEU A 108 -17.17 26.84 -19.21
C LEU A 108 -17.27 26.78 -20.73
N PRO A 109 -18.42 27.05 -21.38
CA PRO A 109 -18.47 27.11 -22.85
C PRO A 109 -17.55 28.19 -23.44
N LYS A 110 -17.53 29.36 -22.79
CA LYS A 110 -16.66 30.47 -23.22
C LYS A 110 -15.17 30.15 -23.06
N LEU A 111 -14.83 29.48 -21.95
CA LEU A 111 -13.45 29.14 -21.62
C LEU A 111 -12.89 28.06 -22.56
N THR A 112 -13.71 27.08 -22.91
CA THR A 112 -13.30 25.94 -23.76
C THR A 112 -13.60 26.12 -25.24
N ALA A 113 -14.32 27.19 -25.60
CA ALA A 113 -14.87 27.42 -26.95
C ALA A 113 -15.72 26.24 -27.48
N LEU A 114 -16.31 25.46 -26.58
CA LEU A 114 -17.21 24.36 -26.90
C LEU A 114 -18.65 24.78 -26.80
N THR A 115 -19.45 24.34 -27.77
CA THR A 115 -20.92 24.40 -27.68
C THR A 115 -21.44 23.07 -27.20
N PHE A 116 -22.36 23.11 -26.25
CA PHE A 116 -22.99 21.92 -25.68
C PHE A 116 -24.48 21.91 -26.02
N ASP A 117 -24.89 20.85 -26.69
CA ASP A 117 -26.30 20.59 -26.96
C ASP A 117 -26.62 19.17 -26.49
N PRO A 118 -27.51 19.00 -25.49
CA PRO A 118 -28.10 20.03 -24.64
C PRO A 118 -27.07 20.77 -23.76
N PRO A 119 -27.44 21.94 -23.19
CA PRO A 119 -26.58 22.72 -22.32
C PRO A 119 -26.00 21.91 -21.15
N LEU A 120 -24.85 22.38 -20.59
CA LEU A 120 -24.22 21.73 -19.46
C LEU A 120 -25.15 21.72 -18.24
N GLU A 121 -25.32 20.52 -17.68
CA GLU A 121 -26.08 20.32 -16.44
C GLU A 121 -25.17 19.60 -15.43
N PHE A 122 -25.28 20.04 -14.18
CA PHE A 122 -24.50 19.51 -13.08
C PHE A 122 -25.39 18.87 -12.02
N GLN A 123 -25.06 17.66 -11.59
CA GLN A 123 -25.69 17.04 -10.42
C GLN A 123 -25.26 17.75 -9.14
N LEU A 124 -23.99 18.12 -9.07
CA LEU A 124 -23.36 18.74 -7.92
C LEU A 124 -22.27 19.69 -8.38
N ALA A 125 -22.20 20.87 -7.76
CA ALA A 125 -21.06 21.76 -7.93
C ALA A 125 -20.86 22.57 -6.66
N HIS A 126 -19.62 22.55 -6.13
CA HIS A 126 -19.25 23.29 -4.92
C HIS A 126 -17.73 23.46 -4.81
N ARG A 127 -17.30 24.33 -3.90
CA ARG A 127 -15.88 24.44 -3.53
C ARG A 127 -15.48 23.41 -2.49
N LEU A 128 -14.29 22.85 -2.66
CA LEU A 128 -13.75 21.89 -1.73
C LEU A 128 -13.11 22.58 -0.51
N GLY A 129 -13.43 22.06 0.67
CA GLY A 129 -12.88 22.49 1.95
C GLY A 129 -13.57 23.72 2.55
N PRO A 130 -13.24 24.05 3.80
CA PRO A 130 -13.84 25.18 4.51
C PRO A 130 -13.45 26.52 3.88
N GLY A 131 -14.37 27.52 4.01
CA GLY A 131 -14.08 28.90 3.60
C GLY A 131 -12.78 29.40 4.27
N ARG A 132 -11.90 30.02 3.49
CA ARG A 132 -10.66 30.61 4.02
C ARG A 132 -10.89 32.09 4.24
N PRO A 133 -10.69 32.61 5.48
CA PRO A 133 -10.73 34.03 5.70
C PRO A 133 -9.62 34.72 4.91
N GLY A 134 -9.95 35.84 4.31
CA GLY A 134 -9.21 36.74 3.42
C GLY A 134 -7.71 36.50 3.21
N GLY A 135 -7.28 36.43 1.96
CA GLY A 135 -5.89 36.52 1.57
C GLY A 135 -5.12 35.22 1.39
N ALA A 136 -5.80 34.05 1.32
CA ALA A 136 -5.10 32.80 0.98
C ALA A 136 -4.52 32.89 -0.45
N SER A 137 -3.22 32.61 -0.61
CA SER A 137 -2.47 32.74 -1.87
C SER A 137 -3.00 31.86 -3.02
N ARG A 138 -3.88 30.89 -2.75
CA ARG A 138 -4.49 30.02 -3.77
C ARG A 138 -5.99 29.84 -3.52
N PRO A 139 -6.83 30.07 -4.53
CA PRO A 139 -8.26 29.82 -4.44
C PRO A 139 -8.56 28.34 -4.16
N ARG A 140 -9.66 28.05 -3.46
CA ARG A 140 -10.14 26.68 -3.27
C ARG A 140 -10.55 26.07 -4.61
N THR A 141 -10.33 24.79 -4.74
CA THR A 141 -10.73 24.02 -5.91
C THR A 141 -12.27 23.94 -5.98
N VAL A 142 -12.83 24.20 -7.15
CA VAL A 142 -14.21 23.89 -7.44
C VAL A 142 -14.32 22.46 -7.98
N ILE A 143 -15.25 21.66 -7.50
CA ILE A 143 -15.58 20.35 -8.06
C ILE A 143 -16.99 20.42 -8.61
N ALA A 144 -17.21 19.79 -9.76
CA ALA A 144 -18.54 19.62 -10.32
C ALA A 144 -18.70 18.23 -10.91
N CYS A 145 -19.87 17.61 -10.67
CA CYS A 145 -20.28 16.37 -11.30
C CYS A 145 -21.23 16.70 -12.46
N LEU A 146 -20.85 16.37 -13.68
CA LEU A 146 -21.68 16.56 -14.85
C LEU A 146 -22.77 15.47 -14.93
N LEU A 147 -23.95 15.86 -15.41
CA LEU A 147 -25.06 14.93 -15.56
C LEU A 147 -24.82 13.92 -16.69
N ARG A 148 -24.11 14.32 -17.75
CA ARG A 148 -23.93 13.51 -18.97
C ARG A 148 -22.47 13.15 -19.17
N HIS A 149 -22.15 11.87 -19.09
CA HIS A 149 -20.80 11.34 -19.29
C HIS A 149 -20.16 11.75 -20.64
N GLY A 150 -20.94 11.79 -21.72
CA GLY A 150 -20.45 12.24 -23.03
C GLY A 150 -19.90 13.66 -23.00
N GLN A 151 -20.59 14.57 -22.33
CA GLN A 151 -20.15 15.96 -22.15
C GLN A 151 -18.89 16.03 -21.30
N THR A 152 -18.77 15.22 -20.24
CA THR A 152 -17.56 15.13 -19.40
C THR A 152 -16.33 14.75 -20.25
N ARG A 153 -16.46 13.76 -21.12
CA ARG A 153 -15.37 13.34 -22.00
C ARG A 153 -14.94 14.44 -22.97
N GLN A 154 -15.88 15.06 -23.66
CA GLN A 154 -15.61 16.16 -24.59
C GLN A 154 -14.89 17.33 -23.87
N PHE A 155 -15.41 17.67 -22.70
CA PHE A 155 -14.86 18.74 -21.88
C PHE A 155 -13.42 18.45 -21.41
N LEU A 156 -13.17 17.27 -20.88
CA LEU A 156 -11.82 16.86 -20.44
C LEU A 156 -10.84 16.71 -21.61
N GLN A 157 -11.30 16.34 -22.79
CA GLN A 157 -10.47 16.28 -23.98
C GLN A 157 -10.04 17.68 -24.42
N ALA A 158 -10.96 18.63 -24.48
CA ALA A 158 -10.63 20.04 -24.77
C ALA A 158 -9.69 20.63 -23.71
N ALA A 159 -9.93 20.31 -22.44
CA ALA A 159 -9.07 20.75 -21.35
C ALA A 159 -7.62 20.27 -21.49
N ARG A 160 -7.40 19.04 -21.98
CA ARG A 160 -6.04 18.50 -22.23
C ARG A 160 -5.30 19.21 -23.34
N SER A 161 -6.02 19.65 -24.37
CA SER A 161 -5.43 20.30 -25.55
C SER A 161 -5.10 21.76 -25.32
N HIS A 162 -5.84 22.47 -24.45
CA HIS A 162 -5.77 23.92 -24.31
C HIS A 162 -5.40 24.43 -22.90
N SER A 163 -5.12 23.51 -21.95
CA SER A 163 -4.76 23.92 -20.57
C SER A 163 -3.32 24.48 -20.48
N PRO A 164 -3.07 25.52 -19.65
CA PRO A 164 -4.04 26.25 -18.83
C PRO A 164 -4.86 27.26 -19.63
N PHE A 165 -6.14 27.41 -19.25
CA PHE A 165 -7.00 28.45 -19.81
C PHE A 165 -6.77 29.75 -19.07
N ARG A 166 -6.77 30.89 -19.80
CA ARG A 166 -6.66 32.22 -19.19
C ARG A 166 -8.01 32.91 -19.13
N LYS A 167 -8.37 33.39 -17.96
CA LYS A 167 -9.56 34.22 -17.73
C LYS A 167 -9.18 35.36 -16.79
N GLU A 168 -9.28 36.64 -17.30
CA GLU A 168 -9.09 37.82 -16.48
C GLU A 168 -7.77 37.85 -15.68
N GLY A 169 -6.68 37.34 -16.25
CA GLY A 169 -5.40 37.21 -15.58
C GLY A 169 -5.17 35.98 -14.71
N TYR A 170 -6.17 35.11 -14.57
CA TYR A 170 -6.05 33.85 -13.83
C TYR A 170 -5.81 32.66 -14.76
N ASP A 171 -4.94 31.76 -14.32
CA ASP A 171 -4.69 30.47 -15.00
C ASP A 171 -5.63 29.42 -14.46
N ILE A 172 -6.65 29.05 -15.24
CA ILE A 172 -7.62 28.02 -14.90
C ILE A 172 -7.14 26.69 -15.43
N ARG A 173 -7.03 25.68 -14.53
CA ARG A 173 -6.72 24.30 -14.89
C ARG A 173 -7.90 23.40 -14.60
N ILE A 174 -8.18 22.52 -15.54
CA ILE A 174 -9.33 21.60 -15.52
C ILE A 174 -8.79 20.18 -15.55
N MET A 175 -9.19 19.38 -14.58
CA MET A 175 -8.71 18.01 -14.43
C MET A 175 -9.84 17.08 -14.04
N ALA A 176 -9.75 15.81 -14.44
CA ALA A 176 -10.64 14.77 -13.92
C ALA A 176 -10.39 14.55 -12.43
N ASP A 177 -11.45 14.17 -11.72
CA ASP A 177 -11.34 13.77 -10.31
C ASP A 177 -11.03 12.27 -10.25
N TYR A 178 -9.88 11.91 -9.70
CA TYR A 178 -9.47 10.52 -9.51
C TYR A 178 -9.32 10.20 -8.04
N SER A 179 -9.37 8.92 -7.71
CA SER A 179 -9.00 8.40 -6.40
C SER A 179 -7.56 8.77 -6.05
N LYS A 180 -7.24 8.76 -4.78
CA LYS A 180 -5.88 9.07 -4.30
C LYS A 180 -4.85 8.10 -4.88
N ASP A 181 -5.16 6.81 -4.89
CA ASP A 181 -4.25 5.76 -5.39
C ASP A 181 -3.97 5.95 -6.89
N THR A 182 -4.98 6.31 -7.68
CA THR A 182 -4.82 6.64 -9.12
C THR A 182 -4.01 7.92 -9.33
N ILE A 183 -4.21 8.95 -8.51
CA ILE A 183 -3.41 10.18 -8.57
C ILE A 183 -1.94 9.89 -8.28
N ASP A 184 -1.65 9.12 -7.23
CA ASP A 184 -0.29 8.81 -6.82
C ASP A 184 0.43 7.93 -7.84
N SER A 185 -0.25 6.93 -8.41
CA SER A 185 0.26 6.13 -9.53
C SER A 185 0.57 6.98 -10.77
N ARG A 186 -0.30 7.96 -11.10
CA ARG A 186 -0.07 8.88 -12.23
C ARG A 186 1.09 9.82 -12.00
N LYS A 187 1.29 10.32 -10.77
CA LYS A 187 2.45 11.16 -10.44
C LYS A 187 3.75 10.41 -10.64
N ALA A 188 3.83 9.14 -10.16
CA ALA A 188 4.99 8.29 -10.37
C ALA A 188 5.30 8.11 -11.86
N PHE A 189 4.27 7.85 -12.69
CA PHE A 189 4.42 7.72 -14.13
C PHE A 189 4.84 9.03 -14.81
N LEU A 190 4.28 10.18 -14.40
CA LEU A 190 4.63 11.48 -14.95
C LEU A 190 6.07 11.88 -14.62
N ALA A 191 6.60 11.45 -13.48
CA ALA A 191 8.00 11.67 -13.13
C ALA A 191 8.98 10.94 -14.08
N LEU A 192 8.55 9.83 -14.68
CA LEU A 192 9.33 9.08 -15.65
C LEU A 192 9.23 9.63 -17.11
N ARG A 193 8.22 10.45 -17.41
CA ARG A 193 7.97 10.98 -18.75
C ARG A 193 9.16 11.71 -19.40
N PRO A 194 9.95 12.55 -18.69
CA PRO A 194 11.13 13.20 -19.26
C PRO A 194 12.18 12.20 -19.73
N VAL A 195 12.33 11.06 -19.04
CA VAL A 195 13.31 10.02 -19.38
C VAL A 195 12.96 9.36 -20.71
N TYR A 196 11.68 9.14 -21.00
CA TYR A 196 11.22 8.51 -22.25
C TYR A 196 11.04 9.49 -23.40
N ALA A 197 10.91 10.80 -23.15
CA ALA A 197 10.79 11.80 -24.22
C ALA A 197 12.09 11.96 -25.04
N ASN A 198 13.23 11.59 -24.47
CA ASN A 198 14.55 11.65 -25.11
C ASN A 198 14.90 10.40 -25.95
N TRP A 199 13.97 9.43 -26.10
CA TRP A 199 14.19 8.20 -26.85
C TRP A 199 13.50 8.20 -28.25
N ARG A 200 13.22 9.38 -28.82
CA ARG A 200 12.75 9.56 -30.22
C ARG A 200 13.73 10.31 -31.06
#